data_b63f04609a62f45e3aebc8312ee1c2ca
#
_entry.id   b63f04609a62f45e3aebc8312ee1c2ca
#
_cell.length_a   1.000
_cell.length_b   1.000
_cell.length_c   1.000
_cell.angle_alpha   90.00
_cell.angle_beta   90.00
_cell.angle_gamma   90.00
#
_symmetry.space_group_name_H-M   'P 1'
#
loop_
_entity.id
_entity.type
_entity.pdbx_description
1 polymer ?
#
loop_
_entity_poly.entity_id
_entity_poly.type
_entity_poly.pdbx_seq_one_letter_code
_entity_poly.pdbx_strand_id
1 'polypeptide(L)'
;MLPLDGIRVLDLSRILAGPHAAQSLSDLGAEVIKVEAPWGDDSRTWGPPFQPGFDGAEVASYFLSCNRGKEIVFANLKEERSRVLELMGSIDVVIENFRPGTFERLLGPVRSDLIVCSISGYGQTGPRRDEPAFDLTMQARTGIMSVTGEDGGPPAKVGVAWIDVMTGMNAVSSILACLLRRERTGVGARIDISLWDTAISSMVNQAHNALMGVEGKRMGSSHPNLVPYRAFRAIDGWFAIGVGTSGQWEKLNEVLSLGAPASWNENSVRIENRDQVEGMVQSSVGRLTRSELEKLLVGVPCAPVNSILEALGDPQSISRGNVVDYSGVSTLASPFRFISQ
;
A
#
# COMPACT_ATOMS: atom_id res chain seq x y z
N MET A 1 5.44 14.87 -22.06
CA MET A 1 4.29 15.35 -21.27
C MET A 1 3.78 14.19 -20.45
N LEU A 2 3.71 14.36 -19.14
CA LEU A 2 3.12 13.37 -18.24
C LEU A 2 1.59 13.51 -18.22
N PRO A 3 0.85 12.47 -17.80
CA PRO A 3 -0.63 12.47 -17.88
C PRO A 3 -1.33 13.62 -17.16
N LEU A 4 -0.74 14.14 -16.08
CA LEU A 4 -1.33 15.22 -15.28
C LEU A 4 -0.60 16.57 -15.42
N ASP A 5 0.22 16.75 -16.47
CA ASP A 5 0.83 18.04 -16.76
C ASP A 5 -0.26 19.12 -16.85
N GLY A 6 -0.10 20.21 -16.09
CA GLY A 6 -1.05 21.32 -15.99
C GLY A 6 -2.13 21.16 -14.90
N ILE A 7 -2.20 20.02 -14.22
CA ILE A 7 -3.06 19.83 -13.04
C ILE A 7 -2.33 20.31 -11.79
N ARG A 8 -3.02 21.10 -10.96
CA ARG A 8 -2.49 21.65 -9.71
C ARG A 8 -3.21 21.07 -8.51
N VAL A 9 -2.46 20.55 -7.56
CA VAL A 9 -2.95 19.84 -6.35
C VAL A 9 -2.50 20.60 -5.11
N LEU A 10 -3.43 20.88 -4.20
CA LEU A 10 -3.14 21.41 -2.87
C LEU A 10 -3.24 20.26 -1.87
N ASP A 11 -2.10 19.89 -1.28
CA ASP A 11 -2.02 18.86 -0.24
C ASP A 11 -2.07 19.50 1.16
N LEU A 12 -3.24 19.44 1.80
CA LEU A 12 -3.46 19.90 3.18
C LEU A 12 -3.40 18.72 4.17
N SER A 13 -3.04 17.53 3.67
CA SER A 13 -3.01 16.32 4.49
C SER A 13 -1.69 16.12 5.22
N ARG A 14 -1.69 15.22 6.20
CA ARG A 14 -0.53 14.88 7.05
C ARG A 14 -0.34 13.38 7.12
N ILE A 15 0.80 12.97 7.62
CA ILE A 15 1.22 11.61 7.95
C ILE A 15 1.50 10.79 6.69
N LEU A 16 0.55 9.96 6.19
CA LEU A 16 0.85 9.01 5.12
C LEU A 16 -0.23 8.94 4.02
N ALA A 17 -1.47 8.57 4.30
CA ALA A 17 -2.46 8.25 3.26
C ALA A 17 -2.65 9.40 2.24
N GLY A 18 -2.91 10.61 2.72
CA GLY A 18 -3.03 11.79 1.89
C GLY A 18 -1.72 12.21 1.22
N PRO A 19 -0.61 12.33 1.97
CA PRO A 19 0.70 12.63 1.38
C PRO A 19 1.13 11.63 0.32
N HIS A 20 0.87 10.33 0.50
CA HIS A 20 1.14 9.28 -0.49
C HIS A 20 0.29 9.47 -1.76
N ALA A 21 -1.00 9.83 -1.62
CA ALA A 21 -1.84 10.16 -2.75
C ALA A 21 -1.30 11.37 -3.52
N ALA A 22 -0.95 12.44 -2.80
CA ALA A 22 -0.41 13.66 -3.38
C ALA A 22 0.92 13.41 -4.11
N GLN A 23 1.85 12.64 -3.52
CA GLN A 23 3.08 12.22 -4.19
C GLN A 23 2.80 11.41 -5.47
N SER A 24 1.84 10.50 -5.43
CA SER A 24 1.45 9.71 -6.60
C SER A 24 0.93 10.60 -7.74
N LEU A 25 0.17 11.65 -7.43
CA LEU A 25 -0.26 12.62 -8.44
C LEU A 25 0.91 13.46 -8.98
N SER A 26 1.88 13.82 -8.12
CA SER A 26 3.13 14.46 -8.57
C SER A 26 3.92 13.55 -9.51
N ASP A 27 4.02 12.27 -9.21
CA ASP A 27 4.67 11.28 -10.06
C ASP A 27 3.98 11.12 -11.43
N LEU A 28 2.70 11.44 -11.50
CA LEU A 28 1.91 11.46 -12.73
C LEU A 28 1.99 12.80 -13.48
N GLY A 29 2.70 13.81 -12.94
CA GLY A 29 2.95 15.09 -13.59
C GLY A 29 2.20 16.28 -13.00
N ALA A 30 1.38 16.09 -11.95
CA ALA A 30 0.71 17.21 -11.30
C ALA A 30 1.70 18.09 -10.51
N GLU A 31 1.46 19.39 -10.53
CA GLU A 31 2.12 20.36 -9.64
C GLU A 31 1.48 20.24 -8.25
N VAL A 32 2.25 19.82 -7.25
CA VAL A 32 1.73 19.59 -5.90
C VAL A 32 2.32 20.62 -4.93
N ILE A 33 1.45 21.40 -4.30
CA ILE A 33 1.78 22.33 -3.21
C ILE A 33 1.29 21.71 -1.91
N LYS A 34 2.23 21.36 -1.02
CA LYS A 34 1.90 20.87 0.33
C LYS A 34 1.94 22.03 1.31
N VAL A 35 0.82 22.25 1.99
CA VAL A 35 0.74 23.24 3.07
C VAL A 35 0.93 22.53 4.41
N GLU A 36 2.00 22.87 5.10
CA GLU A 36 2.29 22.41 6.46
C GLU A 36 2.04 23.53 7.47
N ALA A 37 1.66 23.14 8.69
CA ALA A 37 1.67 24.06 9.82
C ALA A 37 3.09 24.61 10.06
N PRO A 38 3.27 25.77 10.74
CA PRO A 38 4.60 26.34 11.01
C PRO A 38 5.58 25.39 11.72
N TRP A 39 5.05 24.40 12.46
CA TRP A 39 5.85 23.35 13.13
C TRP A 39 6.05 22.10 12.29
N GLY A 40 5.58 22.07 11.06
CA GLY A 40 5.72 20.97 10.10
C GLY A 40 4.66 19.86 10.23
N ASP A 41 4.83 18.85 9.38
CA ASP A 41 4.11 17.57 9.46
C ASP A 41 4.71 16.70 10.57
N ASP A 42 3.89 16.06 11.39
CA ASP A 42 4.35 15.22 12.51
C ASP A 42 5.33 14.11 12.05
N SER A 43 5.16 13.61 10.82
CA SER A 43 6.04 12.59 10.23
C SER A 43 7.48 13.03 10.02
N ARG A 44 7.76 14.35 10.05
CA ARG A 44 9.14 14.88 10.01
C ARG A 44 9.99 14.44 11.20
N THR A 45 9.33 14.16 12.32
CA THR A 45 10.00 13.77 13.60
C THR A 45 9.93 12.27 13.90
N TRP A 46 9.27 11.48 13.04
CA TRP A 46 9.06 10.04 13.28
C TRP A 46 10.27 9.19 12.84
N GLY A 47 11.42 9.46 13.44
CA GLY A 47 12.66 8.72 13.30
C GLY A 47 13.11 8.06 14.59
N PRO A 48 14.29 7.39 14.63
CA PRO A 48 15.27 7.29 13.55
C PRO A 48 14.82 6.38 12.39
N PRO A 49 15.48 6.44 11.20
CA PRO A 49 16.63 7.29 10.87
C PRO A 49 16.22 8.72 10.46
N PHE A 50 17.17 9.65 10.59
CA PHE A 50 17.07 11.04 10.14
C PHE A 50 18.14 11.33 9.09
N GLN A 51 17.85 12.23 8.15
CA GLN A 51 18.80 12.75 7.17
C GLN A 51 18.31 14.10 6.61
N PRO A 52 19.18 14.86 5.89
CA PRO A 52 18.72 16.04 5.16
C PRO A 52 17.59 15.67 4.19
N GLY A 53 16.51 16.43 4.25
CA GLY A 53 15.34 16.29 3.37
C GLY A 53 15.50 17.03 2.05
N PHE A 54 14.45 17.00 1.21
CA PHE A 54 14.42 17.67 -0.11
C PHE A 54 14.54 19.19 -0.01
N ASP A 55 14.23 19.77 1.14
CA ASP A 55 14.36 21.19 1.49
C ASP A 55 15.63 21.51 2.28
N GLY A 56 16.50 20.52 2.49
CA GLY A 56 17.74 20.62 3.27
C GLY A 56 17.56 20.57 4.78
N ALA A 57 16.34 20.59 5.31
CA ALA A 57 16.07 20.40 6.74
C ALA A 57 16.27 18.94 7.13
N GLU A 58 16.74 18.68 8.36
CA GLU A 58 16.84 17.31 8.89
C GLU A 58 15.43 16.76 9.17
N VAL A 59 15.11 15.62 8.57
CA VAL A 59 13.79 14.98 8.68
C VAL A 59 13.90 13.46 8.79
N ALA A 60 12.89 12.83 9.36
CA ALA A 60 12.79 11.39 9.41
C ALA A 60 12.53 10.78 8.02
N SER A 61 13.01 9.55 7.79
CA SER A 61 12.77 8.79 6.58
C SER A 61 11.26 8.59 6.28
N TYR A 62 10.43 8.59 7.31
CA TYR A 62 9.00 8.50 7.17
C TYR A 62 8.42 9.66 6.33
N PHE A 63 8.83 10.89 6.61
CA PHE A 63 8.44 12.06 5.83
C PHE A 63 8.91 11.96 4.37
N LEU A 64 10.14 11.51 4.15
CA LEU A 64 10.73 11.37 2.81
C LEU A 64 10.01 10.34 1.95
N SER A 65 9.41 9.32 2.57
CA SER A 65 8.77 8.22 1.87
C SER A 65 7.55 8.63 1.03
N CYS A 66 6.93 9.79 1.32
CA CYS A 66 5.68 10.21 0.69
C CYS A 66 5.59 11.72 0.34
N ASN A 67 6.73 12.44 0.32
CA ASN A 67 6.72 13.89 0.04
C ASN A 67 7.70 14.34 -1.05
N ARG A 68 8.23 13.41 -1.83
CA ARG A 68 9.04 13.72 -3.01
C ARG A 68 8.21 14.46 -4.07
N GLY A 69 8.82 15.45 -4.71
CA GLY A 69 8.21 16.18 -5.84
C GLY A 69 7.18 17.24 -5.44
N LYS A 70 7.07 17.58 -4.15
CA LYS A 70 6.14 18.60 -3.67
C LYS A 70 6.87 19.92 -3.36
N GLU A 71 6.23 21.03 -3.69
CA GLU A 71 6.55 22.33 -3.12
C GLU A 71 5.95 22.42 -1.72
N ILE A 72 6.76 22.83 -0.72
CA ILE A 72 6.32 22.95 0.66
C ILE A 72 6.13 24.41 1.03
N VAL A 73 4.93 24.73 1.52
CA VAL A 73 4.55 26.06 2.00
C VAL A 73 4.14 25.92 3.46
N PHE A 74 4.75 26.72 4.34
CA PHE A 74 4.35 26.79 5.74
C PHE A 74 3.26 27.84 5.93
N ALA A 75 2.12 27.47 6.50
CA ALA A 75 1.03 28.37 6.83
C ALA A 75 0.17 27.85 7.98
N ASN A 76 -0.18 28.72 8.92
CA ASN A 76 -1.18 28.43 9.93
C ASN A 76 -2.58 28.66 9.36
N LEU A 77 -3.29 27.57 9.07
CA LEU A 77 -4.66 27.63 8.48
C LEU A 77 -5.66 28.47 9.30
N LYS A 78 -5.44 28.65 10.59
CA LYS A 78 -6.34 29.49 11.42
C LYS A 78 -6.02 30.98 11.31
N GLU A 79 -4.76 31.32 11.15
CA GLU A 79 -4.27 32.70 11.16
C GLU A 79 -4.08 33.24 9.74
N GLU A 80 -3.64 32.39 8.82
CA GLU A 80 -3.31 32.70 7.44
C GLU A 80 -4.34 32.13 6.44
N ARG A 81 -5.61 32.00 6.86
CA ARG A 81 -6.70 31.45 6.04
C ARG A 81 -6.79 32.10 4.66
N SER A 82 -6.65 33.43 4.59
CA SER A 82 -6.72 34.17 3.32
C SER A 82 -5.65 33.72 2.32
N ARG A 83 -4.42 33.49 2.78
CA ARG A 83 -3.32 33.01 1.94
C ARG A 83 -3.62 31.62 1.35
N VAL A 84 -4.19 30.72 2.15
CA VAL A 84 -4.56 29.38 1.68
C VAL A 84 -5.74 29.44 0.70
N LEU A 85 -6.72 30.30 0.93
CA LEU A 85 -7.82 30.52 -0.02
C LEU A 85 -7.34 31.12 -1.34
N GLU A 86 -6.33 31.99 -1.32
CA GLU A 86 -5.70 32.52 -2.52
C GLU A 86 -5.02 31.42 -3.33
N LEU A 87 -4.23 30.54 -2.66
CA LEU A 87 -3.67 29.34 -3.30
C LEU A 87 -4.77 28.49 -3.94
N MET A 88 -5.86 28.24 -3.22
CA MET A 88 -6.99 27.45 -3.73
C MET A 88 -7.65 28.03 -4.98
N GLY A 89 -7.48 29.31 -5.25
CA GLY A 89 -8.03 29.98 -6.45
C GLY A 89 -7.58 29.37 -7.77
N SER A 90 -6.39 28.78 -7.81
CA SER A 90 -5.76 28.20 -9.01
C SER A 90 -5.57 26.68 -8.93
N ILE A 91 -6.17 26.02 -7.95
CA ILE A 91 -5.99 24.59 -7.68
C ILE A 91 -7.12 23.78 -8.33
N ASP A 92 -6.81 22.62 -8.87
CA ASP A 92 -7.76 21.67 -9.45
C ASP A 92 -8.27 20.67 -8.44
N VAL A 93 -7.38 20.24 -7.54
CA VAL A 93 -7.65 19.20 -6.55
C VAL A 93 -7.12 19.61 -5.19
N VAL A 94 -7.93 19.45 -4.15
CA VAL A 94 -7.50 19.54 -2.76
C VAL A 94 -7.55 18.16 -2.13
N ILE A 95 -6.48 17.76 -1.44
CA ILE A 95 -6.42 16.55 -0.61
C ILE A 95 -6.30 17.02 0.84
N GLU A 96 -7.18 16.52 1.71
CA GLU A 96 -7.15 16.82 3.15
C GLU A 96 -7.46 15.58 3.98
N ASN A 97 -6.98 15.54 5.21
CA ASN A 97 -7.31 14.49 6.17
C ASN A 97 -7.63 15.06 7.57
N PHE A 98 -8.38 16.14 7.59
CA PHE A 98 -8.89 16.73 8.81
C PHE A 98 -9.99 15.87 9.42
N ARG A 99 -10.37 16.19 10.66
CA ARG A 99 -11.60 15.63 11.24
C ARG A 99 -12.81 16.07 10.40
N PRO A 100 -13.81 15.19 10.21
CA PRO A 100 -15.00 15.50 9.44
C PRO A 100 -15.63 16.86 9.77
N GLY A 101 -16.01 17.62 8.74
CA GLY A 101 -16.57 18.97 8.86
C GLY A 101 -15.55 20.10 9.15
N THR A 102 -14.28 19.77 9.34
CA THR A 102 -13.26 20.78 9.63
C THR A 102 -12.88 21.57 8.36
N PHE A 103 -12.82 20.90 7.21
CA PHE A 103 -12.52 21.56 5.94
C PHE A 103 -13.54 22.67 5.65
N GLU A 104 -14.83 22.39 5.71
CA GLU A 104 -15.91 23.36 5.46
C GLU A 104 -15.88 24.52 6.46
N ARG A 105 -15.62 24.20 7.71
CA ARG A 105 -15.52 25.24 8.76
C ARG A 105 -14.33 26.18 8.56
N LEU A 106 -13.18 25.66 8.15
CA LEU A 106 -11.96 26.44 7.97
C LEU A 106 -11.91 27.17 6.64
N LEU A 107 -12.28 26.51 5.55
CA LEU A 107 -12.09 27.01 4.19
C LEU A 107 -13.40 27.46 3.52
N GLY A 108 -14.55 27.02 4.05
CA GLY A 108 -15.88 27.44 3.60
C GLY A 108 -16.28 26.81 2.26
N PRO A 109 -17.27 27.43 1.58
CA PRO A 109 -17.70 26.95 0.28
C PRO A 109 -16.58 27.12 -0.75
N VAL A 110 -16.48 26.14 -1.63
CA VAL A 110 -15.50 26.11 -2.73
C VAL A 110 -16.21 26.27 -4.08
N ARG A 111 -15.46 26.66 -5.10
CA ARG A 111 -15.98 26.75 -6.46
C ARG A 111 -16.47 25.39 -6.96
N SER A 112 -17.45 25.41 -7.87
CA SER A 112 -18.19 24.20 -8.29
C SER A 112 -17.38 23.21 -9.12
N ASP A 113 -16.26 23.63 -9.68
CA ASP A 113 -15.34 22.82 -10.49
C ASP A 113 -14.18 22.22 -9.68
N LEU A 114 -14.01 22.61 -8.40
CA LEU A 114 -12.95 22.08 -7.54
C LEU A 114 -13.26 20.63 -7.13
N ILE A 115 -12.23 19.79 -7.19
CA ILE A 115 -12.28 18.43 -6.63
C ILE A 115 -11.68 18.48 -5.23
N VAL A 116 -12.43 18.02 -4.22
CA VAL A 116 -11.94 17.90 -2.85
C VAL A 116 -12.00 16.45 -2.41
N CYS A 117 -10.86 15.88 -2.09
CA CYS A 117 -10.71 14.53 -1.58
C CYS A 117 -10.44 14.58 -0.06
N SER A 118 -11.43 14.16 0.72
CA SER A 118 -11.36 14.06 2.17
C SER A 118 -11.02 12.62 2.57
N ILE A 119 -9.87 12.44 3.23
CA ILE A 119 -9.41 11.14 3.72
C ILE A 119 -9.61 11.12 5.25
N SER A 120 -10.30 10.11 5.76
CA SER A 120 -10.56 10.00 7.20
C SER A 120 -10.49 8.55 7.69
N GLY A 121 -10.53 8.37 9.01
CA GLY A 121 -10.52 7.02 9.58
C GLY A 121 -11.76 6.22 9.23
N TYR A 122 -12.95 6.82 9.41
CA TYR A 122 -14.24 6.12 9.32
C TYR A 122 -15.20 6.73 8.30
N GLY A 123 -14.77 7.69 7.48
CA GLY A 123 -15.63 8.42 6.54
C GLY A 123 -16.25 9.67 7.14
N GLN A 124 -16.92 10.45 6.29
CA GLN A 124 -17.58 11.69 6.66
C GLN A 124 -18.91 11.46 7.38
N THR A 125 -19.42 10.22 7.41
CA THR A 125 -20.71 9.81 7.97
C THR A 125 -20.56 8.59 8.88
N GLY A 126 -21.65 8.17 9.50
CA GLY A 126 -21.69 6.98 10.34
C GLY A 126 -21.36 7.22 11.82
N PRO A 127 -21.57 6.19 12.67
CA PRO A 127 -21.52 6.34 14.13
C PRO A 127 -20.12 6.59 14.68
N ARG A 128 -19.07 6.33 13.89
CA ARG A 128 -17.66 6.43 14.30
C ARG A 128 -16.91 7.58 13.63
N ARG A 129 -17.59 8.43 12.87
CA ARG A 129 -16.97 9.49 12.05
C ARG A 129 -15.98 10.38 12.83
N ASP A 130 -16.23 10.61 14.11
CA ASP A 130 -15.44 11.49 14.96
C ASP A 130 -14.35 10.76 15.77
N GLU A 131 -14.26 9.42 15.65
CA GLU A 131 -13.22 8.63 16.32
C GLU A 131 -11.86 8.83 15.66
N PRO A 132 -10.77 8.93 16.46
CA PRO A 132 -9.42 8.95 15.90
C PRO A 132 -9.03 7.58 15.32
N ALA A 133 -8.20 7.60 14.28
CA ALA A 133 -7.76 6.40 13.60
C ALA A 133 -6.30 6.49 13.17
N PHE A 134 -5.65 5.33 13.21
CA PHE A 134 -4.37 5.03 12.56
C PHE A 134 -4.45 3.67 11.89
N ASP A 135 -3.56 3.39 10.97
CA ASP A 135 -3.45 2.12 10.27
C ASP A 135 -3.57 0.91 11.21
N LEU A 136 -2.80 0.87 12.30
CA LEU A 136 -2.84 -0.22 13.29
C LEU A 136 -4.25 -0.44 13.84
N THR A 137 -4.93 0.64 14.21
CA THR A 137 -6.28 0.53 14.82
C THR A 137 -7.32 0.09 13.79
N MET A 138 -7.12 0.44 12.51
CA MET A 138 -7.95 -0.04 11.41
C MET A 138 -7.70 -1.52 11.14
N GLN A 139 -6.44 -1.97 11.03
CA GLN A 139 -6.14 -3.39 10.88
C GLN A 139 -6.72 -4.25 12.00
N ALA A 140 -6.70 -3.74 13.23
CA ALA A 140 -7.29 -4.44 14.37
C ALA A 140 -8.82 -4.51 14.28
N ARG A 141 -9.48 -3.38 14.05
CA ARG A 141 -10.94 -3.27 14.15
C ARG A 141 -11.68 -3.87 12.95
N THR A 142 -11.08 -3.86 11.76
CA THR A 142 -11.69 -4.39 10.54
C THR A 142 -11.50 -5.90 10.37
N GLY A 143 -10.72 -6.55 11.24
CA GLY A 143 -10.53 -8.00 11.19
C GLY A 143 -9.25 -8.46 10.47
N ILE A 144 -8.48 -7.58 9.83
CA ILE A 144 -7.21 -7.96 9.16
C ILE A 144 -6.28 -8.69 10.11
N MET A 145 -6.14 -8.21 11.37
CA MET A 145 -5.29 -8.86 12.37
C MET A 145 -5.83 -10.20 12.87
N SER A 146 -7.10 -10.52 12.64
CA SER A 146 -7.66 -11.83 12.99
C SER A 146 -7.16 -12.95 12.07
N VAL A 147 -6.74 -12.58 10.85
CA VAL A 147 -6.24 -13.51 9.82
C VAL A 147 -4.74 -13.35 9.55
N THR A 148 -4.05 -12.43 10.24
CA THR A 148 -2.62 -12.14 10.07
C THR A 148 -1.83 -12.57 11.29
N GLY A 149 -0.80 -13.38 11.10
CA GLY A 149 0.07 -13.93 12.14
C GLY A 149 0.13 -15.47 12.11
N GLU A 150 0.98 -16.04 12.95
CA GLU A 150 1.16 -17.50 13.08
C GLU A 150 -0.08 -18.16 13.70
N ASP A 151 -0.31 -19.43 13.33
CA ASP A 151 -1.39 -20.25 13.90
C ASP A 151 -1.19 -20.37 15.42
N GLY A 152 -2.25 -20.12 16.18
CA GLY A 152 -2.18 -20.08 17.65
C GLY A 152 -1.35 -18.95 18.25
N GLY A 153 -0.68 -18.13 17.42
CA GLY A 153 0.12 -16.99 17.85
C GLY A 153 -0.70 -15.72 18.15
N PRO A 154 -0.06 -14.64 18.61
CA PRO A 154 -0.74 -13.35 18.80
C PRO A 154 -1.14 -12.74 17.44
N PRO A 155 -2.16 -11.85 17.41
CA PRO A 155 -2.48 -11.08 16.23
C PRO A 155 -1.27 -10.23 15.79
N ALA A 156 -1.02 -10.18 14.49
CA ALA A 156 0.04 -9.36 13.91
C ALA A 156 -0.54 -8.35 12.91
N LYS A 157 0.07 -7.16 12.84
CA LYS A 157 -0.21 -6.22 11.77
C LYS A 157 0.67 -6.52 10.54
N VAL A 158 0.27 -6.08 9.37
CA VAL A 158 1.17 -6.01 8.21
C VAL A 158 2.36 -5.09 8.53
N GLY A 159 3.56 -5.45 8.12
CA GLY A 159 4.81 -4.75 8.49
C GLY A 159 4.86 -3.27 8.11
N VAL A 160 4.17 -2.87 7.05
CA VAL A 160 3.99 -1.48 6.61
C VAL A 160 2.60 -0.96 7.00
N ALA A 161 2.37 0.35 6.94
CA ALA A 161 1.05 0.97 7.12
C ALA A 161 0.20 0.73 5.85
N TRP A 162 -0.21 -0.53 5.67
CA TRP A 162 -0.81 -1.04 4.43
C TRP A 162 -2.13 -0.37 4.09
N ILE A 163 -2.98 -0.12 5.11
CA ILE A 163 -4.29 0.51 4.90
C ILE A 163 -4.12 1.97 4.48
N ASP A 164 -3.15 2.69 5.05
CA ASP A 164 -2.84 4.06 4.61
C ASP A 164 -2.40 4.10 3.14
N VAL A 165 -1.50 3.21 2.73
CA VAL A 165 -1.02 3.12 1.34
C VAL A 165 -2.17 2.81 0.39
N MET A 166 -3.00 1.81 0.70
CA MET A 166 -4.18 1.44 -0.11
C MET A 166 -5.20 2.58 -0.17
N THR A 167 -5.42 3.28 0.94
CA THR A 167 -6.31 4.45 1.00
C THR A 167 -5.81 5.58 0.12
N GLY A 168 -4.49 5.85 0.13
CA GLY A 168 -3.86 6.79 -0.77
C GLY A 168 -4.09 6.43 -2.25
N MET A 169 -3.94 5.16 -2.62
CA MET A 169 -4.20 4.70 -4.00
C MET A 169 -5.67 4.77 -4.39
N ASN A 170 -6.60 4.49 -3.46
CA ASN A 170 -8.03 4.70 -3.69
C ASN A 170 -8.37 6.18 -3.90
N ALA A 171 -7.73 7.07 -3.16
CA ALA A 171 -7.85 8.51 -3.35
C ALA A 171 -7.36 8.94 -4.74
N VAL A 172 -6.19 8.48 -5.18
CA VAL A 172 -5.66 8.73 -6.54
C VAL A 172 -6.67 8.28 -7.60
N SER A 173 -7.16 7.04 -7.52
CA SER A 173 -8.11 6.48 -8.49
C SER A 173 -9.39 7.31 -8.57
N SER A 174 -9.92 7.73 -7.40
CA SER A 174 -11.14 8.54 -7.31
C SER A 174 -10.92 9.95 -7.86
N ILE A 175 -9.77 10.56 -7.57
CA ILE A 175 -9.38 11.89 -8.10
C ILE A 175 -9.28 11.85 -9.62
N LEU A 176 -8.59 10.84 -10.19
CA LEU A 176 -8.46 10.68 -11.65
C LEU A 176 -9.82 10.50 -12.34
N ALA A 177 -10.72 9.69 -11.76
CA ALA A 177 -12.08 9.53 -12.27
C ALA A 177 -12.87 10.84 -12.22
N CYS A 178 -12.70 11.64 -11.17
CA CYS A 178 -13.36 12.94 -11.03
C CYS A 178 -12.76 14.01 -11.97
N LEU A 179 -11.44 13.99 -12.21
CA LEU A 179 -10.81 14.85 -13.23
C LEU A 179 -11.38 14.55 -14.63
N LEU A 180 -11.45 13.28 -15.01
CA LEU A 180 -12.04 12.86 -16.29
C LEU A 180 -13.52 13.25 -16.40
N ARG A 181 -14.29 13.15 -15.31
CA ARG A 181 -15.69 13.61 -15.29
C ARG A 181 -15.78 15.13 -15.43
N ARG A 182 -14.92 15.87 -14.70
CA ARG A 182 -14.88 17.32 -14.74
C ARG A 182 -14.58 17.86 -16.14
N GLU A 183 -13.64 17.22 -16.86
CA GLU A 183 -13.33 17.58 -18.23
C GLU A 183 -14.57 17.54 -19.15
N ARG A 184 -15.46 16.58 -18.92
CA ARG A 184 -16.71 16.41 -19.71
C ARG A 184 -17.86 17.31 -19.26
N THR A 185 -17.92 17.67 -17.98
CA THR A 185 -19.08 18.29 -17.37
C THR A 185 -18.86 19.70 -16.85
N GLY A 186 -17.60 20.09 -16.66
CA GLY A 186 -17.21 21.33 -15.97
C GLY A 186 -17.44 21.27 -14.44
N VAL A 187 -17.90 20.13 -13.88
CA VAL A 187 -18.28 20.03 -12.46
C VAL A 187 -17.26 19.20 -11.68
N GLY A 188 -16.78 19.76 -10.59
CA GLY A 188 -15.89 19.12 -9.62
C GLY A 188 -16.56 18.03 -8.78
N ALA A 189 -15.96 17.67 -7.65
CA ALA A 189 -16.46 16.61 -6.78
C ALA A 189 -16.09 16.82 -5.31
N ARG A 190 -16.90 16.26 -4.44
CA ARG A 190 -16.53 15.89 -3.06
C ARG A 190 -16.31 14.39 -3.04
N ILE A 191 -15.13 13.96 -2.63
CA ILE A 191 -14.73 12.55 -2.53
C ILE A 191 -14.54 12.25 -1.05
N ASP A 192 -15.22 11.23 -0.56
CA ASP A 192 -15.08 10.70 0.81
C ASP A 192 -14.36 9.35 0.73
N ILE A 193 -13.15 9.28 1.23
CA ILE A 193 -12.35 8.06 1.28
C ILE A 193 -12.02 7.75 2.74
N SER A 194 -12.34 6.55 3.18
CA SER A 194 -12.04 6.12 4.54
C SER A 194 -11.04 4.97 4.61
N LEU A 195 -10.23 4.97 5.68
CA LEU A 195 -9.39 3.82 5.99
C LEU A 195 -10.25 2.58 6.27
N TRP A 196 -11.41 2.78 6.89
CA TRP A 196 -12.37 1.72 7.20
C TRP A 196 -12.85 0.99 5.94
N ASP A 197 -13.40 1.71 4.97
CA ASP A 197 -13.93 1.10 3.75
C ASP A 197 -12.82 0.45 2.93
N THR A 198 -11.65 1.10 2.88
CA THR A 198 -10.45 0.55 2.25
C THR A 198 -10.05 -0.77 2.91
N ALA A 199 -9.99 -0.82 4.24
CA ALA A 199 -9.61 -2.02 4.97
C ALA A 199 -10.61 -3.16 4.74
N ILE A 200 -11.92 -2.90 4.80
CA ILE A 200 -12.96 -3.90 4.54
C ILE A 200 -12.85 -4.43 3.11
N SER A 201 -12.73 -3.55 2.12
CA SER A 201 -12.65 -3.97 0.71
C SER A 201 -11.36 -4.73 0.38
N SER A 202 -10.26 -4.46 1.10
CA SER A 202 -8.98 -5.13 0.88
C SER A 202 -8.93 -6.59 1.35
N MET A 203 -9.88 -7.04 2.17
CA MET A 203 -9.92 -8.43 2.66
C MET A 203 -10.39 -9.45 1.61
N VAL A 204 -10.87 -9.02 0.46
CA VAL A 204 -11.25 -9.82 -0.71
C VAL A 204 -11.85 -11.21 -0.36
N ASN A 205 -11.14 -12.32 -0.63
CA ASN A 205 -11.61 -13.68 -0.39
C ASN A 205 -11.87 -13.98 1.10
N GLN A 206 -11.13 -13.40 2.04
CA GLN A 206 -11.38 -13.61 3.47
C GLN A 206 -12.73 -13.05 3.90
N ALA A 207 -13.08 -11.83 3.42
CA ALA A 207 -14.38 -11.25 3.67
C ALA A 207 -15.51 -12.08 3.02
N HIS A 208 -15.31 -12.56 1.77
CA HIS A 208 -16.29 -13.42 1.11
C HIS A 208 -16.46 -14.77 1.80
N ASN A 209 -15.38 -15.39 2.30
CA ASN A 209 -15.48 -16.62 3.09
C ASN A 209 -16.32 -16.38 4.35
N ALA A 210 -16.11 -15.27 5.06
CA ALA A 210 -16.89 -14.91 6.25
C ALA A 210 -18.39 -14.69 5.92
N LEU A 211 -18.69 -14.02 4.80
CA LEU A 211 -20.07 -13.86 4.30
C LEU A 211 -20.73 -15.19 3.95
N MET A 212 -19.95 -16.21 3.61
CA MET A 212 -20.41 -17.59 3.36
C MET A 212 -20.40 -18.46 4.63
N GLY A 213 -20.18 -17.87 5.80
CA GLY A 213 -20.19 -18.57 7.09
C GLY A 213 -18.88 -19.27 7.46
N VAL A 214 -17.78 -19.02 6.73
CA VAL A 214 -16.46 -19.59 7.02
C VAL A 214 -15.55 -18.48 7.53
N GLU A 215 -15.36 -18.45 8.83
CA GLU A 215 -14.48 -17.44 9.46
C GLU A 215 -13.00 -17.76 9.19
N GLY A 216 -12.25 -16.73 8.81
CA GLY A 216 -10.81 -16.82 8.60
C GLY A 216 -10.02 -17.02 9.91
N LYS A 217 -8.87 -17.66 9.81
CA LYS A 217 -7.93 -17.81 10.93
C LYS A 217 -6.51 -17.41 10.53
N ARG A 218 -5.66 -17.17 11.52
CA ARG A 218 -4.22 -16.97 11.27
C ARG A 218 -3.59 -18.27 10.80
N MET A 219 -2.80 -18.21 9.77
CA MET A 219 -2.18 -19.37 9.11
C MET A 219 -0.70 -19.09 8.76
N GLY A 220 -0.05 -18.14 9.44
CA GLY A 220 1.28 -17.69 9.08
C GLY A 220 1.31 -17.15 7.65
N SER A 221 2.17 -17.71 6.83
CA SER A 221 2.26 -17.40 5.39
C SER A 221 1.41 -18.31 4.49
N SER A 222 0.62 -19.25 5.06
CA SER A 222 -0.17 -20.20 4.27
C SER A 222 -1.42 -19.58 3.67
N HIS A 223 -1.74 -19.97 2.44
CA HIS A 223 -2.99 -19.57 1.78
C HIS A 223 -4.15 -20.47 2.22
N PRO A 224 -5.35 -19.93 2.53
CA PRO A 224 -6.47 -20.75 2.99
C PRO A 224 -6.96 -21.78 1.96
N ASN A 225 -6.92 -21.43 0.67
CA ASN A 225 -7.56 -22.20 -0.40
C ASN A 225 -6.58 -22.83 -1.41
N LEU A 226 -5.26 -22.70 -1.23
CA LEU A 226 -4.23 -23.29 -2.11
C LEU A 226 -3.18 -24.05 -1.30
N VAL A 227 -2.74 -25.21 -1.82
CA VAL A 227 -1.74 -26.07 -1.16
C VAL A 227 -0.83 -26.74 -2.21
N PRO A 228 0.52 -26.66 -2.05
CA PRO A 228 1.24 -25.83 -1.10
C PRO A 228 1.25 -24.36 -1.57
N TYR A 229 1.09 -23.44 -0.64
CA TYR A 229 1.23 -22.01 -0.89
C TYR A 229 1.65 -21.34 0.42
N ARG A 230 2.96 -21.29 0.70
CA ARG A 230 3.53 -20.70 1.92
C ARG A 230 5.07 -20.56 1.84
N ALA A 231 5.67 -19.96 2.87
CA ALA A 231 7.11 -20.00 3.07
C ALA A 231 7.53 -21.32 3.77
N PHE A 232 8.62 -21.90 3.29
CA PHE A 232 9.28 -23.09 3.81
C PHE A 232 10.68 -22.75 4.31
N ARG A 233 11.22 -23.50 5.27
CA ARG A 233 12.56 -23.30 5.81
C ARG A 233 13.57 -24.03 4.93
N ALA A 234 14.41 -23.29 4.21
CA ALA A 234 15.61 -23.77 3.52
C ALA A 234 16.82 -23.77 4.48
N ILE A 235 17.98 -24.27 4.04
CA ILE A 235 19.19 -24.32 4.88
C ILE A 235 19.60 -22.93 5.36
N ASP A 236 19.53 -21.93 4.47
CA ASP A 236 20.07 -20.58 4.66
C ASP A 236 19.00 -19.49 4.82
N GLY A 237 17.73 -19.85 4.94
CA GLY A 237 16.66 -18.86 5.13
C GLY A 237 15.28 -19.39 4.81
N TRP A 238 14.32 -18.47 4.62
CA TRP A 238 12.96 -18.77 4.21
C TRP A 238 12.81 -18.68 2.70
N PHE A 239 12.00 -19.57 2.13
CA PHE A 239 11.74 -19.66 0.70
C PHE A 239 10.24 -19.89 0.45
N ALA A 240 9.60 -18.97 -0.28
CA ALA A 240 8.18 -19.04 -0.57
C ALA A 240 7.94 -19.90 -1.84
N ILE A 241 6.95 -20.79 -1.78
CA ILE A 241 6.49 -21.59 -2.91
C ILE A 241 4.97 -21.47 -2.99
N GLY A 242 4.44 -21.13 -4.19
CA GLY A 242 3.02 -21.01 -4.43
C GLY A 242 2.56 -21.86 -5.62
N VAL A 243 1.71 -22.85 -5.36
CA VAL A 243 1.12 -23.70 -6.39
C VAL A 243 -0.35 -23.33 -6.58
N GLY A 244 -0.68 -22.79 -7.74
CA GLY A 244 -2.04 -22.37 -8.11
C GLY A 244 -2.72 -23.28 -9.13
N THR A 245 -1.96 -24.16 -9.84
CA THR A 245 -2.50 -25.03 -10.89
C THR A 245 -1.98 -26.46 -10.74
N SER A 246 -2.69 -27.44 -11.33
CA SER A 246 -2.25 -28.86 -11.33
C SER A 246 -0.90 -29.03 -12.03
N GLY A 247 -0.66 -28.33 -13.13
CA GLY A 247 0.65 -28.41 -13.83
C GLY A 247 1.82 -27.88 -12.99
N GLN A 248 1.60 -26.83 -12.17
CA GLN A 248 2.63 -26.37 -11.22
C GLN A 248 2.87 -27.39 -10.10
N TRP A 249 1.83 -28.08 -9.66
CA TRP A 249 1.96 -29.16 -8.69
C TRP A 249 2.74 -30.34 -9.26
N GLU A 250 2.39 -30.80 -10.45
CA GLU A 250 3.09 -31.90 -11.14
C GLU A 250 4.58 -31.56 -11.29
N LYS A 251 4.88 -30.33 -11.72
CA LYS A 251 6.26 -29.86 -11.83
C LYS A 251 6.99 -29.86 -10.49
N LEU A 252 6.36 -29.32 -9.44
CA LEU A 252 6.94 -29.33 -8.08
C LEU A 252 7.20 -30.75 -7.58
N ASN A 253 6.22 -31.64 -7.74
CA ASN A 253 6.32 -33.06 -7.35
C ASN A 253 7.47 -33.79 -8.06
N GLU A 254 7.60 -33.57 -9.39
CA GLU A 254 8.68 -34.10 -10.21
C GLU A 254 10.05 -33.61 -9.72
N VAL A 255 10.21 -32.28 -9.67
CA VAL A 255 11.51 -31.63 -9.44
C VAL A 255 12.02 -31.90 -8.03
N LEU A 256 11.15 -31.87 -7.02
CA LEU A 256 11.52 -32.19 -5.64
C LEU A 256 11.48 -33.69 -5.33
N SER A 257 11.12 -34.52 -6.32
CA SER A 257 11.00 -35.98 -6.19
C SER A 257 10.14 -36.41 -4.97
N LEU A 258 8.96 -35.74 -4.84
CA LEU A 258 8.10 -35.93 -3.65
C LEU A 258 7.47 -37.33 -3.63
N GLY A 259 7.23 -37.97 -4.78
CA GLY A 259 6.55 -39.27 -4.86
C GLY A 259 5.07 -39.17 -4.44
N ALA A 260 4.45 -38.05 -4.63
CA ALA A 260 3.07 -37.79 -4.22
C ALA A 260 2.07 -38.63 -5.03
N PRO A 261 0.94 -39.08 -4.42
CA PRO A 261 -0.11 -39.81 -5.13
C PRO A 261 -0.72 -39.00 -6.25
N ALA A 262 -1.15 -39.66 -7.34
CA ALA A 262 -1.79 -39.01 -8.47
C ALA A 262 -3.08 -38.23 -8.09
N SER A 263 -3.78 -38.68 -7.06
CA SER A 263 -4.96 -37.98 -6.53
C SER A 263 -4.66 -36.56 -6.03
N TRP A 264 -3.40 -36.28 -5.69
CA TRP A 264 -2.99 -34.92 -5.25
C TRP A 264 -2.79 -33.93 -6.40
N ASN A 265 -3.06 -34.32 -7.64
CA ASN A 265 -3.17 -33.37 -8.74
C ASN A 265 -4.34 -32.38 -8.53
N GLU A 266 -5.38 -32.83 -7.82
CA GLU A 266 -6.51 -31.98 -7.44
C GLU A 266 -6.19 -31.15 -6.19
N ASN A 267 -6.38 -29.80 -6.28
CA ASN A 267 -6.10 -28.90 -5.15
C ASN A 267 -7.00 -29.18 -3.92
N SER A 268 -8.26 -29.56 -4.15
CA SER A 268 -9.18 -29.94 -3.07
C SER A 268 -8.63 -31.10 -2.23
N VAL A 269 -8.06 -32.10 -2.87
CA VAL A 269 -7.43 -33.24 -2.19
C VAL A 269 -6.16 -32.81 -1.43
N ARG A 270 -5.38 -31.88 -2.00
CA ARG A 270 -4.22 -31.32 -1.28
C ARG A 270 -4.63 -30.49 -0.06
N ILE A 271 -5.75 -29.75 -0.12
CA ILE A 271 -6.29 -29.01 1.03
C ILE A 271 -6.66 -29.96 2.17
N GLU A 272 -7.31 -31.08 1.87
CA GLU A 272 -7.68 -32.12 2.86
C GLU A 272 -6.45 -32.75 3.48
N ASN A 273 -5.34 -32.85 2.73
CA ASN A 273 -4.08 -33.45 3.15
C ASN A 273 -2.96 -32.43 3.40
N ARG A 274 -3.31 -31.18 3.74
CA ARG A 274 -2.40 -30.03 3.85
C ARG A 274 -1.11 -30.35 4.61
N ASP A 275 -1.22 -30.87 5.82
CA ASP A 275 -0.07 -31.13 6.69
C ASP A 275 0.90 -32.14 6.07
N GLN A 276 0.38 -33.18 5.39
CA GLN A 276 1.20 -34.15 4.70
C GLN A 276 1.91 -33.55 3.49
N VAL A 277 1.18 -32.81 2.65
CA VAL A 277 1.72 -32.13 1.47
C VAL A 277 2.82 -31.14 1.86
N GLU A 278 2.51 -30.25 2.81
CA GLU A 278 3.45 -29.23 3.27
C GLU A 278 4.64 -29.84 4.00
N GLY A 279 4.45 -30.93 4.76
CA GLY A 279 5.52 -31.69 5.41
C GLY A 279 6.49 -32.34 4.41
N MET A 280 5.97 -32.91 3.32
CA MET A 280 6.81 -33.49 2.26
C MET A 280 7.63 -32.42 1.53
N VAL A 281 6.98 -31.30 1.19
CA VAL A 281 7.68 -30.14 0.56
C VAL A 281 8.74 -29.59 1.51
N GLN A 282 8.42 -29.41 2.80
CA GLN A 282 9.38 -28.94 3.80
C GLN A 282 10.59 -29.84 3.93
N SER A 283 10.37 -31.14 3.92
CA SER A 283 11.45 -32.14 4.02
C SER A 283 12.44 -32.08 2.85
N SER A 284 11.95 -31.79 1.65
CA SER A 284 12.78 -31.63 0.47
C SER A 284 13.47 -30.23 0.44
N VAL A 285 12.71 -29.16 0.69
CA VAL A 285 13.23 -27.76 0.73
C VAL A 285 14.30 -27.59 1.82
N GLY A 286 14.10 -28.20 2.98
CA GLY A 286 15.03 -28.11 4.12
C GLY A 286 16.43 -28.68 3.88
N ARG A 287 16.66 -29.35 2.74
CA ARG A 287 17.97 -29.91 2.34
C ARG A 287 18.71 -29.04 1.34
N LEU A 288 18.11 -27.95 0.88
CA LEU A 288 18.62 -27.09 -0.19
C LEU A 288 18.79 -25.65 0.31
N THR A 289 19.69 -24.94 -0.31
CA THR A 289 19.84 -23.49 -0.14
C THR A 289 18.80 -22.74 -0.99
N ARG A 290 18.54 -21.46 -0.65
CA ARG A 290 17.65 -20.59 -1.43
C ARG A 290 18.08 -20.51 -2.90
N SER A 291 19.38 -20.37 -3.16
CA SER A 291 19.94 -20.30 -4.51
C SER A 291 19.79 -21.61 -5.31
N GLU A 292 19.92 -22.76 -4.65
CA GLU A 292 19.66 -24.07 -5.29
C GLU A 292 18.19 -24.22 -5.64
N LEU A 293 17.28 -23.80 -4.75
CA LEU A 293 15.84 -23.85 -4.96
C LEU A 293 15.41 -22.96 -6.15
N GLU A 294 15.93 -21.74 -6.28
CA GLU A 294 15.62 -20.88 -7.41
C GLU A 294 16.01 -21.51 -8.76
N LYS A 295 17.18 -22.16 -8.81
CA LYS A 295 17.64 -22.85 -10.01
C LYS A 295 16.83 -24.10 -10.33
N LEU A 296 16.42 -24.82 -9.29
CA LEU A 296 15.72 -26.10 -9.40
C LEU A 296 14.24 -25.92 -9.77
N LEU A 297 13.56 -24.91 -9.19
CA LEU A 297 12.11 -24.71 -9.31
C LEU A 297 11.70 -23.79 -10.48
N VAL A 298 12.51 -23.72 -11.53
CA VAL A 298 12.16 -22.94 -12.73
C VAL A 298 10.81 -23.42 -13.28
N GLY A 299 9.87 -22.48 -13.43
CA GLY A 299 8.50 -22.74 -13.88
C GLY A 299 7.48 -23.01 -12.75
N VAL A 300 7.92 -23.04 -11.49
CA VAL A 300 7.05 -22.99 -10.31
C VAL A 300 7.16 -21.59 -9.68
N PRO A 301 6.05 -20.92 -9.37
CA PRO A 301 6.11 -19.65 -8.65
C PRO A 301 6.76 -19.80 -7.29
N CYS A 302 7.95 -19.25 -7.15
CA CYS A 302 8.74 -19.33 -5.91
C CYS A 302 9.73 -18.16 -5.81
N ALA A 303 10.15 -17.86 -4.59
CA ALA A 303 11.16 -16.85 -4.33
C ALA A 303 11.78 -16.99 -2.93
N PRO A 304 13.04 -16.55 -2.72
CA PRO A 304 13.56 -16.36 -1.38
C PRO A 304 12.77 -15.28 -0.64
N VAL A 305 12.62 -15.40 0.67
CA VAL A 305 12.12 -14.31 1.50
C VAL A 305 13.29 -13.36 1.77
N ASN A 306 13.37 -12.31 0.98
CA ASN A 306 14.43 -11.32 1.02
C ASN A 306 14.21 -10.28 2.13
N SER A 307 15.30 -9.73 2.65
CA SER A 307 15.28 -8.45 3.35
C SER A 307 14.97 -7.30 2.37
N ILE A 308 14.59 -6.14 2.89
CA ILE A 308 14.37 -4.94 2.05
C ILE A 308 15.63 -4.57 1.28
N LEU A 309 16.81 -4.65 1.90
CA LEU A 309 18.09 -4.34 1.23
C LEU A 309 18.41 -5.34 0.11
N GLU A 310 18.19 -6.63 0.33
CA GLU A 310 18.32 -7.64 -0.74
C GLU A 310 17.37 -7.36 -1.90
N ALA A 311 16.12 -7.01 -1.63
CA ALA A 311 15.14 -6.68 -2.66
C ALA A 311 15.49 -5.40 -3.44
N LEU A 312 16.02 -4.36 -2.78
CA LEU A 312 16.47 -3.14 -3.45
C LEU A 312 17.74 -3.36 -4.28
N GLY A 313 18.59 -4.31 -3.88
CA GLY A 313 19.80 -4.72 -4.60
C GLY A 313 19.56 -5.79 -5.68
N ASP A 314 18.33 -6.30 -5.82
CA ASP A 314 18.00 -7.30 -6.82
C ASP A 314 18.19 -6.77 -8.24
N PRO A 315 18.72 -7.59 -9.19
CA PRO A 315 18.89 -7.19 -10.59
C PRO A 315 17.62 -6.63 -11.23
N GLN A 316 16.43 -7.11 -10.84
CA GLN A 316 15.17 -6.57 -11.31
C GLN A 316 14.93 -5.14 -10.80
N SER A 317 15.21 -4.88 -9.52
CA SER A 317 15.09 -3.54 -8.94
C SER A 317 16.05 -2.54 -9.57
N ILE A 318 17.29 -2.98 -9.81
CA ILE A 318 18.34 -2.18 -10.47
C ILE A 318 17.92 -1.88 -11.92
N SER A 319 17.54 -2.90 -12.68
CA SER A 319 17.11 -2.77 -14.08
C SER A 319 15.89 -1.87 -14.24
N ARG A 320 14.98 -1.88 -13.28
CA ARG A 320 13.80 -1.01 -13.29
C ARG A 320 14.06 0.39 -12.68
N GLY A 321 15.24 0.63 -12.13
CA GLY A 321 15.56 1.90 -11.49
C GLY A 321 14.59 2.22 -10.33
N ASN A 322 14.39 1.26 -9.43
CA ASN A 322 13.45 1.42 -8.31
C ASN A 322 13.98 2.35 -7.21
N VAL A 323 15.28 2.63 -7.22
CA VAL A 323 15.92 3.63 -6.36
C VAL A 323 16.46 4.75 -7.26
N VAL A 324 16.18 5.99 -6.88
CA VAL A 324 16.61 7.20 -7.60
C VAL A 324 17.21 8.20 -6.62
N ASP A 325 18.08 9.06 -7.11
CA ASP A 325 18.45 10.28 -6.42
C ASP A 325 17.46 11.39 -6.77
N TYR A 326 16.90 12.05 -5.77
CA TYR A 326 16.03 13.21 -5.93
C TYR A 326 16.56 14.32 -5.01
N SER A 327 17.11 15.36 -5.60
CA SER A 327 17.71 16.49 -4.86
C SER A 327 18.76 16.09 -3.83
N GLY A 328 19.62 15.10 -4.16
CA GLY A 328 20.65 14.58 -3.26
C GLY A 328 20.16 13.59 -2.21
N VAL A 329 18.91 13.16 -2.29
CA VAL A 329 18.31 12.18 -1.38
C VAL A 329 17.99 10.89 -2.14
N SER A 330 18.59 9.76 -1.73
CA SER A 330 18.21 8.46 -2.26
C SER A 330 16.78 8.10 -1.81
N THR A 331 15.90 7.84 -2.77
CA THR A 331 14.49 7.55 -2.49
C THR A 331 13.93 6.52 -3.48
N LEU A 332 12.73 6.02 -3.22
CA LEU A 332 12.05 5.12 -4.14
C LEU A 332 11.54 5.88 -5.36
N ALA A 333 11.74 5.30 -6.55
CA ALA A 333 11.17 5.83 -7.78
C ALA A 333 9.64 5.69 -7.80
N SER A 334 9.00 6.46 -8.68
CA SER A 334 7.60 6.26 -9.01
C SER A 334 7.35 4.83 -9.52
N PRO A 335 6.28 4.14 -9.08
CA PRO A 335 5.88 2.86 -9.66
C PRO A 335 5.23 3.00 -11.04
N PHE A 336 4.81 4.22 -11.42
CA PHE A 336 4.18 4.48 -12.71
C PHE A 336 5.23 4.51 -13.82
N ARG A 337 5.05 3.68 -14.85
CA ARG A 337 5.95 3.57 -15.99
C ARG A 337 5.15 3.77 -17.28
N PHE A 338 5.47 4.82 -18.00
CA PHE A 338 4.90 5.07 -19.32
C PHE A 338 5.89 4.65 -20.39
N ILE A 339 5.47 3.75 -21.27
CA ILE A 339 6.27 3.29 -22.41
C ILE A 339 5.82 4.12 -23.61
N SER A 340 6.74 4.89 -24.20
CA SER A 340 6.48 5.58 -25.46
C SER A 340 6.17 4.55 -26.56
N GLN A 341 5.09 4.79 -27.29
CA GLN A 341 4.75 4.00 -28.48
C GLN A 341 5.72 4.30 -29.62
#